data_326625bf4292cfb6cc32f818259f87d7
#
_entry.id   326625bf4292cfb6cc32f818259f87d7
#
_cell.length_a   1.000
_cell.length_b   1.000
_cell.length_c   1.000
_cell.angle_alpha   90.00
_cell.angle_beta   90.00
_cell.angle_gamma   90.00
#
_symmetry.space_group_name_H-M   'P 1'
#
loop_
_entity.id
_entity.type
_entity.pdbx_description
1 polymer ?
#
loop_
_entity_poly.entity_id
_entity_poly.type
_entity_poly.pdbx_seq_one_letter_code
_entity_poly.pdbx_strand_id
1 'polypeptide(L)'
;MLLKSIKLENFRQFRNESIDFAQGEGGKNVTIIIGENGTGKTTFAQAFFWCLYGETEFSDKIILNKMVATEMTPGSEEKVRVTLALRHGEVDYTLIREQAYHKDYSNNVKGDNTVFDIAIKDTSGNTSYVKKSQCEAEVKSILPKELSRYFFFDGERIEKMSKDISTGKKATDFAEAVKGLLGLNAMISAIGHFNPRSSLSVIGSYEKSFDSKSNTKIQEYTAKIDKCNSRLAEIDVALEELDAQKAAAETRKSEKVIELKQYSEGEKLQKEKEDLQKQIENTTRMRATVYKTMCRDFNASMSPFFSLSLIKRALEVLSRHDYSG
;
A
#
# COMPACT_ATOMS: atom_id res chain seq x y z
N MET A 1 -18.78 6.57 9.81
CA MET A 1 -17.89 6.77 10.98
C MET A 1 -17.21 8.12 10.86
N LEU A 2 -17.25 8.95 11.92
CA LEU A 2 -16.59 10.26 12.00
C LEU A 2 -15.68 10.25 13.24
N LEU A 3 -14.40 10.52 13.08
CA LEU A 3 -13.48 10.67 14.21
C LEU A 3 -13.68 12.02 14.87
N LYS A 4 -13.78 12.06 16.21
CA LYS A 4 -13.94 13.30 17.00
C LYS A 4 -12.64 13.74 17.63
N SER A 5 -12.02 12.86 18.40
CA SER A 5 -10.74 13.14 19.04
C SER A 5 -9.98 11.86 19.35
N ILE A 6 -8.69 12.01 19.54
CA ILE A 6 -7.82 10.95 20.08
C ILE A 6 -6.95 11.55 21.20
N LYS A 7 -6.82 10.83 22.30
CA LYS A 7 -5.92 11.16 23.39
C LYS A 7 -4.93 10.03 23.61
N LEU A 8 -3.66 10.37 23.73
CA LEU A 8 -2.53 9.45 23.92
C LEU A 8 -1.86 9.75 25.26
N GLU A 9 -1.79 8.75 26.12
CA GLU A 9 -1.11 8.84 27.42
C GLU A 9 -0.02 7.78 27.48
N ASN A 10 1.21 8.21 27.66
CA ASN A 10 2.43 7.38 27.73
C ASN A 10 2.65 6.44 26.54
N PHE A 11 2.09 6.78 25.37
CA PHE A 11 2.17 5.95 24.17
C PHE A 11 3.41 6.32 23.33
N ARG A 12 4.44 5.49 23.35
CA ARG A 12 5.72 5.69 22.62
C ARG A 12 6.33 7.05 22.94
N GLN A 13 6.48 7.96 21.94
CA GLN A 13 7.01 9.31 22.16
C GLN A 13 5.98 10.29 22.75
N PHE A 14 4.71 9.94 22.75
CA PHE A 14 3.64 10.79 23.26
C PHE A 14 3.46 10.54 24.76
N ARG A 15 3.59 11.58 25.58
CA ARG A 15 3.42 11.49 27.03
C ARG A 15 1.99 11.79 27.46
N ASN A 16 1.41 12.88 26.99
CA ASN A 16 0.02 13.25 27.21
C ASN A 16 -0.40 14.24 26.12
N GLU A 17 -0.85 13.71 25.00
CA GLU A 17 -1.21 14.49 23.82
C GLU A 17 -2.64 14.19 23.40
N SER A 18 -3.33 15.22 22.91
CA SER A 18 -4.68 15.07 22.38
C SER A 18 -4.85 15.86 21.09
N ILE A 19 -5.65 15.31 20.18
CA ILE A 19 -5.99 15.95 18.91
C ILE A 19 -7.48 15.85 18.71
N ASP A 20 -8.12 17.01 18.46
CA ASP A 20 -9.50 17.10 18.01
C ASP A 20 -9.54 17.16 16.48
N PHE A 21 -10.40 16.35 15.87
CA PHE A 21 -10.53 16.26 14.42
C PHE A 21 -11.64 17.20 13.92
N ALA A 22 -11.47 17.66 12.69
CA ALA A 22 -12.48 18.45 12.01
C ALA A 22 -13.80 17.66 11.86
N GLN A 23 -14.92 18.23 12.29
CA GLN A 23 -16.20 17.54 12.35
C GLN A 23 -17.20 17.97 11.26
N GLY A 24 -16.73 18.68 10.25
CA GLY A 24 -17.56 19.17 9.15
C GLY A 24 -18.26 20.51 9.44
N GLU A 25 -18.07 21.10 10.61
CA GLU A 25 -18.62 22.40 10.95
C GLU A 25 -18.02 23.51 10.06
N GLY A 26 -18.87 24.34 9.48
CA GLY A 26 -18.43 25.39 8.55
C GLY A 26 -17.74 24.87 7.29
N GLY A 27 -18.02 23.62 6.84
CA GLY A 27 -17.42 23.00 5.66
C GLY A 27 -16.01 22.46 5.87
N LYS A 28 -15.48 22.51 7.08
CA LYS A 28 -14.16 21.98 7.44
C LYS A 28 -14.27 20.52 7.87
N ASN A 29 -13.90 19.60 6.98
CA ASN A 29 -13.96 18.14 7.21
C ASN A 29 -12.61 17.44 7.09
N VAL A 30 -11.53 18.20 7.00
CA VAL A 30 -10.17 17.67 6.85
C VAL A 30 -9.26 18.19 7.97
N THR A 31 -8.60 17.28 8.67
CA THR A 31 -7.53 17.60 9.63
C THR A 31 -6.19 17.21 9.02
N ILE A 32 -5.26 18.15 8.96
CA ILE A 32 -3.92 17.93 8.42
C ILE A 32 -2.93 17.94 9.58
N ILE A 33 -2.17 16.85 9.75
CA ILE A 33 -1.10 16.72 10.73
C ILE A 33 0.24 16.81 10.01
N ILE A 34 0.99 17.86 10.29
CA ILE A 34 2.29 18.12 9.67
C ILE A 34 3.39 17.87 10.71
N GLY A 35 4.48 17.30 10.26
CA GLY A 35 5.66 17.05 11.09
C GLY A 35 6.84 16.55 10.27
N GLU A 36 8.04 16.75 10.75
CA GLU A 36 9.27 16.23 10.15
C GLU A 36 9.36 14.71 10.23
N ASN A 37 10.35 14.11 9.56
CA ASN A 37 10.59 12.68 9.67
C ASN A 37 11.04 12.33 11.10
N GLY A 38 10.49 11.25 11.67
CA GLY A 38 10.78 10.84 13.03
C GLY A 38 9.93 11.50 14.13
N THR A 39 9.09 12.51 13.83
CA THR A 39 8.22 13.17 14.83
C THR A 39 7.07 12.32 15.33
N GLY A 40 6.81 11.18 14.72
CA GLY A 40 5.80 10.23 15.20
C GLY A 40 4.51 10.13 14.39
N LYS A 41 4.50 10.62 13.17
CA LYS A 41 3.30 10.48 12.29
C LYS A 41 2.83 9.03 12.16
N THR A 42 3.76 8.12 11.87
CA THR A 42 3.46 6.67 11.79
C THR A 42 3.05 6.10 13.15
N THR A 43 3.69 6.54 14.25
CA THR A 43 3.29 6.13 15.60
C THR A 43 1.89 6.59 15.95
N PHE A 44 1.54 7.80 15.54
CA PHE A 44 0.19 8.34 15.70
C PHE A 44 -0.84 7.49 14.95
N ALA A 45 -0.59 7.12 13.68
CA ALA A 45 -1.45 6.21 12.93
C ALA A 45 -1.57 4.84 13.60
N GLN A 46 -0.47 4.30 14.14
CA GLN A 46 -0.46 3.02 14.86
C GLN A 46 -1.27 3.08 16.18
N ALA A 47 -1.43 4.25 16.80
CA ALA A 47 -2.27 4.39 17.99
C ALA A 47 -3.74 4.07 17.72
N PHE A 48 -4.25 4.39 16.51
CA PHE A 48 -5.60 3.98 16.10
C PHE A 48 -5.73 2.45 16.01
N PHE A 49 -4.75 1.79 15.36
CA PHE A 49 -4.74 0.34 15.25
C PHE A 49 -4.70 -0.32 16.61
N TRP A 50 -3.83 0.20 17.48
CA TRP A 50 -3.74 -0.34 18.84
C TRP A 50 -5.02 -0.11 19.63
N CYS A 51 -5.61 1.06 19.56
CA CYS A 51 -6.87 1.35 20.24
C CYS A 51 -8.00 0.43 19.76
N LEU A 52 -8.16 0.27 18.45
CA LEU A 52 -9.25 -0.51 17.86
C LEU A 52 -9.04 -2.02 18.01
N TYR A 53 -7.83 -2.52 17.72
CA TYR A 53 -7.57 -3.97 17.56
C TYR A 53 -6.56 -4.55 18.55
N GLY A 54 -5.91 -3.73 19.38
CA GLY A 54 -4.88 -4.18 20.33
C GLY A 54 -3.54 -4.55 19.69
N GLU A 55 -3.33 -4.20 18.42
CA GLU A 55 -2.16 -4.57 17.64
C GLU A 55 -1.37 -3.35 17.19
N THR A 56 -0.06 -3.53 17.04
CA THR A 56 0.84 -2.54 16.43
C THR A 56 1.80 -3.26 15.48
N GLU A 57 2.31 -2.52 14.49
CA GLU A 57 3.35 -3.02 13.57
C GLU A 57 4.77 -2.68 14.04
N PHE A 58 4.94 -2.24 15.29
CA PHE A 58 6.26 -1.95 15.83
C PHE A 58 7.09 -3.22 15.99
N SER A 59 8.37 -3.14 15.65
CA SER A 59 9.34 -4.21 15.92
C SER A 59 9.55 -4.44 17.42
N ASP A 60 9.49 -3.36 18.20
CA ASP A 60 9.54 -3.39 19.66
C ASP A 60 8.12 -3.49 20.22
N LYS A 61 7.84 -4.53 20.98
CA LYS A 61 6.53 -4.79 21.59
C LYS A 61 6.20 -3.88 22.76
N ILE A 62 7.19 -3.18 23.33
CA ILE A 62 6.99 -2.25 24.41
C ILE A 62 6.50 -0.92 23.83
N ILE A 63 5.24 -0.58 24.10
CA ILE A 63 4.62 0.66 23.65
C ILE A 63 4.66 1.78 24.69
N LEU A 64 5.12 1.49 25.91
CA LEU A 64 5.31 2.50 26.96
C LEU A 64 6.34 3.54 26.51
N ASN A 65 6.07 4.79 26.86
CA ASN A 65 7.00 5.90 26.63
C ASN A 65 8.36 5.61 27.28
N LYS A 66 9.44 5.74 26.49
CA LYS A 66 10.79 5.39 26.97
C LYS A 66 11.27 6.26 28.15
N MET A 67 10.87 7.53 28.18
CA MET A 67 11.22 8.41 29.30
C MET A 67 10.51 7.96 30.58
N VAL A 68 9.19 7.67 30.46
CA VAL A 68 8.41 7.12 31.57
C VAL A 68 9.00 5.80 32.06
N ALA A 69 9.32 4.88 31.13
CA ALA A 69 9.96 3.60 31.49
C ALA A 69 11.31 3.79 32.25
N THR A 70 12.05 4.84 31.90
CA THR A 70 13.32 5.18 32.61
C THR A 70 13.04 5.78 33.98
N GLU A 71 12.02 6.65 34.09
CA GLU A 71 11.62 7.31 35.35
C GLU A 71 10.97 6.33 36.37
N MET A 72 10.45 5.19 35.91
CA MET A 72 9.86 4.17 36.78
C MET A 72 10.89 3.64 37.79
N THR A 73 10.44 3.48 39.02
CA THR A 73 11.21 2.78 40.07
C THR A 73 10.88 1.29 40.07
N PRO A 74 11.79 0.42 40.53
CA PRO A 74 11.49 -1.01 40.70
C PRO A 74 10.27 -1.21 41.59
N GLY A 75 9.32 -2.06 41.10
CA GLY A 75 8.05 -2.30 41.76
C GLY A 75 6.94 -1.29 41.46
N SER A 76 7.21 -0.24 40.68
CA SER A 76 6.17 0.70 40.23
C SER A 76 5.40 0.19 39.02
N GLU A 77 4.19 0.74 38.83
CA GLU A 77 3.30 0.50 37.68
C GLU A 77 3.05 1.81 36.97
N GLU A 78 3.10 1.78 35.65
CA GLU A 78 2.70 2.86 34.77
C GLU A 78 1.76 2.33 33.66
N LYS A 79 0.86 3.21 33.16
CA LYS A 79 -0.13 2.82 32.19
C LYS A 79 0.05 3.55 30.88
N VAL A 80 -0.08 2.80 29.80
CA VAL A 80 -0.31 3.36 28.47
C VAL A 80 -1.81 3.38 28.25
N ARG A 81 -2.35 4.51 27.82
CA ARG A 81 -3.78 4.64 27.49
C ARG A 81 -3.96 5.37 26.17
N VAL A 82 -4.82 4.84 25.34
CA VAL A 82 -5.33 5.53 24.15
C VAL A 82 -6.84 5.61 24.25
N THR A 83 -7.35 6.83 24.15
CA THR A 83 -8.79 7.12 24.14
C THR A 83 -9.18 7.67 22.79
N LEU A 84 -10.10 7.02 22.10
CA LEU A 84 -10.60 7.41 20.79
C LEU A 84 -12.09 7.73 20.88
N ALA A 85 -12.46 8.97 20.58
CA ALA A 85 -13.85 9.38 20.46
C ALA A 85 -14.25 9.42 18.98
N LEU A 86 -15.36 8.79 18.65
CA LEU A 86 -15.91 8.75 17.30
C LEU A 86 -17.44 8.74 17.30
N ARG A 87 -18.04 9.11 16.16
CA ARG A 87 -19.47 8.95 15.89
C ARG A 87 -19.69 7.92 14.80
N HIS A 88 -20.58 6.99 15.04
CA HIS A 88 -21.04 6.05 14.02
C HIS A 88 -22.58 6.01 14.01
N GLY A 89 -23.18 6.34 12.85
CA GLY A 89 -24.60 6.64 12.80
C GLY A 89 -24.93 7.85 13.68
N GLU A 90 -25.95 7.71 14.51
CA GLU A 90 -26.44 8.74 15.44
C GLU A 90 -25.86 8.59 16.86
N VAL A 91 -24.84 7.73 17.04
CA VAL A 91 -24.34 7.35 18.36
C VAL A 91 -22.87 7.76 18.49
N ASP A 92 -22.54 8.32 19.67
CA ASP A 92 -21.17 8.67 20.03
C ASP A 92 -20.52 7.52 20.83
N TYR A 93 -19.35 7.11 20.38
CA TYR A 93 -18.53 6.06 20.99
C TYR A 93 -17.27 6.66 21.61
N THR A 94 -16.93 6.20 22.79
CA THR A 94 -15.61 6.44 23.40
C THR A 94 -14.96 5.09 23.66
N LEU A 95 -13.90 4.81 22.91
CA LEU A 95 -13.12 3.59 23.01
C LEU A 95 -11.88 3.88 23.85
N ILE A 96 -11.61 3.06 24.85
CA ILE A 96 -10.49 3.23 25.77
C ILE A 96 -9.72 1.92 25.79
N ARG A 97 -8.45 1.95 25.36
CA ARG A 97 -7.55 0.81 25.53
C ARG A 97 -6.40 1.19 26.44
N GLU A 98 -6.17 0.32 27.43
CA GLU A 98 -5.10 0.49 28.41
C GLU A 98 -4.21 -0.74 28.46
N GLN A 99 -2.94 -0.51 28.79
CA GLN A 99 -1.98 -1.57 29.13
C GLN A 99 -1.13 -1.11 30.29
N ALA A 100 -1.11 -1.89 31.36
CA ALA A 100 -0.23 -1.65 32.49
C ALA A 100 1.17 -2.20 32.21
N TYR A 101 2.17 -1.50 32.72
CA TYR A 101 3.58 -1.88 32.63
C TYR A 101 4.18 -1.85 34.03
N HIS A 102 4.87 -2.91 34.41
CA HIS A 102 5.55 -3.05 35.68
C HIS A 102 7.05 -3.10 35.46
N LYS A 103 7.81 -2.42 36.37
CA LYS A 103 9.25 -2.51 36.38
C LYS A 103 9.71 -3.48 37.47
N ASP A 104 10.39 -4.54 37.04
CA ASP A 104 10.93 -5.53 37.99
C ASP A 104 12.19 -5.02 38.71
N TYR A 105 12.63 -5.72 39.73
CA TYR A 105 13.84 -5.37 40.48
C TYR A 105 15.15 -5.54 39.70
N SER A 106 15.06 -6.18 38.50
CA SER A 106 16.17 -6.28 37.53
C SER A 106 16.13 -5.16 36.49
N ASN A 107 15.33 -4.12 36.71
CA ASN A 107 15.11 -2.98 35.81
C ASN A 107 14.45 -3.32 34.46
N ASN A 108 13.89 -4.50 34.30
CA ASN A 108 13.16 -4.84 33.10
C ASN A 108 11.70 -4.35 33.20
N VAL A 109 11.21 -3.79 32.08
CA VAL A 109 9.81 -3.34 31.98
C VAL A 109 9.00 -4.41 31.25
N LYS A 110 7.92 -4.88 31.86
CA LYS A 110 7.02 -5.89 31.31
C LYS A 110 5.60 -5.34 31.26
N GLY A 111 4.92 -5.56 30.15
CA GLY A 111 3.53 -5.17 29.96
C GLY A 111 2.58 -6.34 30.27
N ASP A 112 1.47 -6.00 30.88
CA ASP A 112 0.35 -6.92 31.11
C ASP A 112 -0.54 -7.03 29.87
N ASN A 113 -1.61 -7.83 29.99
CA ASN A 113 -2.65 -7.89 28.96
C ASN A 113 -3.38 -6.54 28.85
N THR A 114 -3.78 -6.20 27.64
CA THR A 114 -4.54 -4.98 27.41
C THR A 114 -5.96 -5.09 27.95
N VAL A 115 -6.46 -4.00 28.52
CA VAL A 115 -7.86 -3.82 28.89
C VAL A 115 -8.53 -2.95 27.86
N PHE A 116 -9.72 -3.32 27.43
CA PHE A 116 -10.45 -2.58 26.40
C PHE A 116 -11.90 -2.35 26.86
N ASP A 117 -12.30 -1.07 26.90
CA ASP A 117 -13.61 -0.62 27.32
C ASP A 117 -14.22 0.28 26.24
N ILE A 118 -15.55 0.17 26.06
CA ILE A 118 -16.31 1.00 25.13
C ILE A 118 -17.48 1.62 25.90
N ALA A 119 -17.56 2.93 25.87
CA ALA A 119 -18.72 3.69 26.32
C ALA A 119 -19.50 4.21 25.11
N ILE A 120 -20.80 4.07 25.14
CA ILE A 120 -21.74 4.49 24.11
C ILE A 120 -22.62 5.58 24.69
N LYS A 121 -22.68 6.73 24.02
CA LYS A 121 -23.58 7.83 24.38
C LYS A 121 -24.66 7.96 23.30
N ASP A 122 -25.90 7.75 23.68
CA ASP A 122 -27.05 7.87 22.80
C ASP A 122 -27.43 9.34 22.53
N THR A 123 -28.38 9.56 21.64
CA THR A 123 -28.93 10.90 21.31
C THR A 123 -29.63 11.57 22.48
N SER A 124 -30.07 10.79 23.47
CA SER A 124 -30.71 11.29 24.69
C SER A 124 -29.69 11.69 25.76
N GLY A 125 -28.40 11.49 25.50
CA GLY A 125 -27.30 11.84 26.41
C GLY A 125 -26.98 10.75 27.45
N ASN A 126 -27.68 9.59 27.44
CA ASN A 126 -27.40 8.49 28.35
C ASN A 126 -26.12 7.76 27.92
N THR A 127 -25.28 7.47 28.92
CA THR A 127 -24.04 6.72 28.68
C THR A 127 -24.24 5.27 29.17
N SER A 128 -23.95 4.32 28.29
CA SER A 128 -23.92 2.88 28.58
C SER A 128 -22.55 2.30 28.24
N TYR A 129 -22.18 1.23 28.95
CA TYR A 129 -20.91 0.54 28.71
C TYR A 129 -21.16 -0.81 28.03
N VAL A 130 -20.37 -1.10 27.01
CA VAL A 130 -20.40 -2.40 26.33
C VAL A 130 -19.76 -3.45 27.22
N LYS A 131 -20.35 -4.65 27.30
CA LYS A 131 -19.75 -5.77 28.03
C LYS A 131 -18.39 -6.12 27.42
N LYS A 132 -17.37 -6.37 28.24
CA LYS A 132 -16.00 -6.68 27.79
C LYS A 132 -15.94 -7.77 26.72
N SER A 133 -16.75 -8.81 26.85
CA SER A 133 -16.85 -9.90 25.87
C SER A 133 -17.45 -9.49 24.50
N GLN A 134 -18.07 -8.34 24.41
CA GLN A 134 -18.73 -7.83 23.21
C GLN A 134 -17.98 -6.67 22.56
N CYS A 135 -16.98 -6.08 23.26
CA CYS A 135 -16.25 -4.92 22.75
C CYS A 135 -15.60 -5.16 21.38
N GLU A 136 -14.99 -6.34 21.17
CA GLU A 136 -14.39 -6.67 19.87
C GLU A 136 -15.43 -6.82 18.75
N ALA A 137 -16.61 -7.38 19.06
CA ALA A 137 -17.70 -7.48 18.11
C ALA A 137 -18.25 -6.09 17.72
N GLU A 138 -18.34 -5.20 18.73
CA GLU A 138 -18.77 -3.82 18.51
C GLU A 138 -17.80 -3.06 17.61
N VAL A 139 -16.49 -3.17 17.83
CA VAL A 139 -15.48 -2.57 16.93
C VAL A 139 -15.60 -3.12 15.52
N LYS A 140 -15.82 -4.44 15.37
CA LYS A 140 -16.01 -5.06 14.05
C LYS A 140 -17.25 -4.53 13.32
N SER A 141 -18.30 -4.15 14.04
CA SER A 141 -19.50 -3.56 13.43
C SER A 141 -19.24 -2.13 12.95
N ILE A 142 -18.38 -1.36 13.65
CA ILE A 142 -18.00 0.01 13.29
C ILE A 142 -16.99 0.01 12.15
N LEU A 143 -15.90 -0.75 12.30
CA LEU A 143 -14.82 -0.87 11.32
C LEU A 143 -14.19 -2.26 11.38
N PRO A 144 -14.54 -3.18 10.46
CA PRO A 144 -13.87 -4.47 10.35
C PRO A 144 -12.36 -4.32 10.17
N LYS A 145 -11.57 -5.17 10.83
CA LYS A 145 -10.12 -5.11 10.81
C LYS A 145 -9.54 -5.21 9.38
N GLU A 146 -10.18 -6.01 8.54
CA GLU A 146 -9.81 -6.21 7.14
C GLU A 146 -9.90 -4.89 6.34
N LEU A 147 -10.86 -4.03 6.71
CA LEU A 147 -11.04 -2.73 6.09
C LEU A 147 -10.12 -1.64 6.65
N SER A 148 -9.65 -1.79 7.88
CA SER A 148 -8.82 -0.77 8.54
C SER A 148 -7.60 -0.37 7.74
N ARG A 149 -7.04 -1.30 6.96
CA ARG A 149 -5.89 -1.09 6.07
C ARG A 149 -6.13 -0.05 4.98
N TYR A 150 -7.40 0.18 4.62
CA TYR A 150 -7.81 1.14 3.58
C TYR A 150 -8.17 2.50 4.17
N PHE A 151 -8.37 2.57 5.49
CA PHE A 151 -8.68 3.80 6.21
C PHE A 151 -7.46 4.38 6.92
N PHE A 152 -6.57 3.53 7.42
CA PHE A 152 -5.36 3.94 8.13
C PHE A 152 -4.13 3.44 7.37
N PHE A 153 -3.54 4.30 6.56
CA PHE A 153 -2.34 3.98 5.78
C PHE A 153 -1.35 5.13 5.81
N ASP A 154 -0.07 4.82 5.76
CA ASP A 154 1.03 5.77 5.58
C ASP A 154 1.50 5.82 4.13
N GLY A 155 2.37 6.79 3.80
CA GLY A 155 2.88 7.00 2.45
C GLY A 155 3.66 5.81 1.91
N GLU A 156 4.43 5.12 2.75
CA GLU A 156 5.18 3.91 2.35
C GLU A 156 4.24 2.77 1.98
N ARG A 157 3.11 2.68 2.67
CA ARG A 157 2.09 1.66 2.43
C ARG A 157 1.35 1.89 1.12
N ILE A 158 1.10 3.15 0.74
CA ILE A 158 0.52 3.49 -0.58
C ILE A 158 1.43 2.98 -1.69
N GLU A 159 2.73 3.20 -1.59
CA GLU A 159 3.70 2.75 -2.59
C GLU A 159 3.75 1.21 -2.69
N LYS A 160 3.74 0.50 -1.55
CA LYS A 160 3.65 -0.96 -1.51
C LYS A 160 2.34 -1.46 -2.10
N MET A 161 1.20 -0.85 -1.75
CA MET A 161 -0.11 -1.21 -2.33
C MET A 161 -0.14 -1.03 -3.84
N SER A 162 0.43 0.06 -4.36
CA SER A 162 0.53 0.31 -5.80
C SER A 162 1.36 -0.77 -6.51
N LYS A 163 2.50 -1.18 -5.94
CA LYS A 163 3.34 -2.26 -6.45
C LYS A 163 2.64 -3.63 -6.38
N ASP A 164 1.94 -3.89 -5.30
CA ASP A 164 1.21 -5.16 -5.08
C ASP A 164 -0.01 -5.30 -6.00
N ILE A 165 -0.72 -4.20 -6.31
CA ILE A 165 -1.80 -4.18 -7.31
C ILE A 165 -1.23 -4.46 -8.70
N SER A 166 -0.08 -3.88 -9.04
CA SER A 166 0.57 -4.10 -10.33
C SER A 166 1.07 -5.54 -10.51
N THR A 167 1.36 -6.25 -9.42
CA THR A 167 1.85 -7.65 -9.43
C THR A 167 0.74 -8.69 -9.25
N GLY A 168 -0.53 -8.29 -9.11
CA GLY A 168 -1.69 -9.18 -9.01
C GLY A 168 -1.80 -9.97 -7.69
N LYS A 169 -0.85 -9.82 -6.77
CA LYS A 169 -0.78 -10.60 -5.52
C LYS A 169 -1.80 -10.20 -4.44
N LYS A 170 -2.45 -9.04 -4.56
CA LYS A 170 -3.40 -8.53 -3.54
C LYS A 170 -4.80 -8.19 -4.05
N ALA A 171 -5.14 -8.61 -5.26
CA ALA A 171 -6.53 -8.51 -5.73
C ALA A 171 -7.49 -9.30 -4.82
N THR A 172 -7.01 -10.39 -4.19
CA THR A 172 -7.75 -11.20 -3.24
C THR A 172 -8.07 -10.44 -1.94
N ASP A 173 -7.10 -9.74 -1.35
CA ASP A 173 -7.29 -8.99 -0.10
C ASP A 173 -8.29 -7.85 -0.29
N PHE A 174 -8.22 -7.15 -1.42
CA PHE A 174 -9.19 -6.10 -1.76
C PHE A 174 -10.59 -6.67 -1.99
N ALA A 175 -10.69 -7.79 -2.72
CA ALA A 175 -11.97 -8.48 -2.93
C ALA A 175 -12.60 -8.96 -1.61
N GLU A 176 -11.80 -9.51 -0.69
CA GLU A 176 -12.23 -9.90 0.66
C GLU A 176 -12.72 -8.69 1.47
N ALA A 177 -12.00 -7.58 1.42
CA ALA A 177 -12.41 -6.35 2.08
C ALA A 177 -13.74 -5.80 1.53
N VAL A 178 -13.92 -5.80 0.21
CA VAL A 178 -15.17 -5.39 -0.45
C VAL A 178 -16.32 -6.34 -0.09
N LYS A 179 -16.08 -7.65 -0.06
CA LYS A 179 -17.08 -8.65 0.39
C LYS A 179 -17.51 -8.36 1.84
N GLY A 180 -16.55 -8.05 2.72
CA GLY A 180 -16.84 -7.67 4.11
C GLY A 180 -17.68 -6.41 4.21
N LEU A 181 -17.33 -5.36 3.44
CA LEU A 181 -18.03 -4.07 3.42
C LEU A 181 -19.46 -4.19 2.88
N LEU A 182 -19.67 -5.06 1.90
CA LEU A 182 -21.00 -5.35 1.34
C LEU A 182 -21.82 -6.32 2.19
N GLY A 183 -21.30 -6.79 3.34
CA GLY A 183 -21.98 -7.75 4.20
C GLY A 183 -22.13 -9.17 3.57
N LEU A 184 -21.37 -9.45 2.50
CA LEU A 184 -21.47 -10.71 1.75
C LEU A 184 -20.90 -11.90 2.52
N ASN A 185 -20.10 -11.68 3.58
CA ASN A 185 -19.49 -12.76 4.36
C ASN A 185 -20.51 -13.72 4.96
N ALA A 186 -21.66 -13.21 5.40
CA ALA A 186 -22.76 -14.04 5.89
C ALA A 186 -23.34 -14.95 4.79
N MET A 187 -23.50 -14.40 3.56
CA MET A 187 -23.98 -15.18 2.41
C MET A 187 -22.96 -16.22 1.97
N ILE A 188 -21.67 -15.87 1.93
CA ILE A 188 -20.58 -16.79 1.58
C ILE A 188 -20.49 -17.93 2.61
N SER A 189 -20.61 -17.60 3.91
CA SER A 189 -20.66 -18.59 4.97
C SER A 189 -21.89 -19.51 4.83
N ALA A 190 -23.07 -18.94 4.53
CA ALA A 190 -24.28 -19.72 4.30
C ALA A 190 -24.10 -20.67 3.10
N ILE A 191 -23.50 -20.21 2.00
CA ILE A 191 -23.17 -21.07 0.85
C ILE A 191 -22.24 -22.21 1.29
N GLY A 192 -21.22 -21.93 2.13
CA GLY A 192 -20.34 -22.94 2.68
C GLY A 192 -21.06 -23.98 3.53
N HIS A 193 -22.07 -23.56 4.32
CA HIS A 193 -22.90 -24.46 5.13
C HIS A 193 -23.85 -25.32 4.28
N PHE A 194 -24.29 -24.84 3.14
CA PHE A 194 -25.12 -25.61 2.21
C PHE A 194 -24.32 -26.44 1.21
N ASN A 195 -23.02 -26.22 1.07
CA ASN A 195 -22.19 -27.01 0.17
C ASN A 195 -21.93 -28.39 0.76
N PRO A 196 -22.42 -29.49 0.15
CA PRO A 196 -22.27 -30.84 0.67
C PRO A 196 -20.84 -31.30 0.90
N ARG A 197 -19.88 -30.70 0.17
CA ARG A 197 -18.45 -31.02 0.23
C ARG A 197 -17.71 -30.28 1.36
N SER A 198 -18.33 -29.29 1.99
CA SER A 198 -17.71 -28.54 3.09
C SER A 198 -17.72 -29.36 4.37
N SER A 199 -16.61 -29.36 5.09
CA SER A 199 -16.53 -29.98 6.45
C SER A 199 -17.48 -29.31 7.46
N LEU A 200 -17.94 -28.10 7.17
CA LEU A 200 -18.91 -27.32 7.97
C LEU A 200 -20.35 -27.50 7.46
N SER A 201 -20.56 -28.35 6.47
CA SER A 201 -21.87 -28.53 5.83
C SER A 201 -22.86 -29.18 6.79
N VAL A 202 -24.01 -28.56 6.94
CA VAL A 202 -25.17 -29.12 7.67
C VAL A 202 -25.62 -30.40 6.95
N ILE A 203 -25.69 -30.41 5.62
CA ILE A 203 -26.06 -31.56 4.81
C ILE A 203 -25.07 -32.71 5.03
N GLY A 204 -23.75 -32.43 4.94
CA GLY A 204 -22.73 -33.45 5.20
C GLY A 204 -22.70 -33.97 6.63
N SER A 205 -23.13 -33.16 7.60
CA SER A 205 -23.31 -33.62 8.99
C SER A 205 -24.48 -34.56 9.13
N TYR A 206 -25.61 -34.30 8.47
CA TYR A 206 -26.76 -35.18 8.43
C TYR A 206 -26.44 -36.49 7.68
N GLU A 207 -25.74 -36.44 6.57
CA GLU A 207 -25.31 -37.63 5.82
C GLU A 207 -24.39 -38.52 6.65
N LYS A 208 -23.47 -37.95 7.44
CA LYS A 208 -22.57 -38.67 8.33
C LYS A 208 -23.26 -39.26 9.56
N SER A 209 -24.34 -38.64 10.04
CA SER A 209 -25.11 -39.12 11.18
C SER A 209 -26.15 -40.19 10.81
N PHE A 210 -26.40 -40.41 9.52
CA PHE A 210 -27.31 -41.43 9.05
C PHE A 210 -26.67 -42.80 9.24
N ASP A 211 -27.28 -43.64 10.09
CA ASP A 211 -26.79 -44.98 10.39
C ASP A 211 -27.01 -45.93 9.19
N SER A 212 -25.97 -46.05 8.37
CA SER A 212 -25.96 -46.88 7.15
C SER A 212 -25.83 -48.38 7.43
N LYS A 213 -25.78 -48.81 8.72
CA LYS A 213 -25.51 -50.19 9.09
C LYS A 213 -26.62 -51.19 8.76
N SER A 214 -27.80 -50.71 8.41
CA SER A 214 -28.97 -51.55 8.16
C SER A 214 -29.16 -52.02 6.71
N ASN A 215 -28.37 -51.48 5.73
CA ASN A 215 -28.56 -51.82 4.32
C ASN A 215 -27.23 -51.84 3.54
N THR A 216 -26.78 -53.03 3.09
CA THR A 216 -25.54 -53.25 2.35
C THR A 216 -25.41 -52.41 1.09
N LYS A 217 -26.51 -52.14 0.38
CA LYS A 217 -26.53 -51.27 -0.81
C LYS A 217 -26.24 -49.81 -0.44
N ILE A 218 -26.72 -49.33 0.70
CA ILE A 218 -26.44 -47.95 1.17
C ILE A 218 -24.97 -47.84 1.51
N GLN A 219 -24.36 -48.84 2.16
CA GLN A 219 -22.92 -48.83 2.43
C GLN A 219 -22.05 -48.77 1.18
N GLU A 220 -22.40 -49.53 0.13
CA GLU A 220 -21.70 -49.47 -1.17
C GLU A 220 -21.81 -48.12 -1.84
N TYR A 221 -22.99 -47.50 -1.81
CA TYR A 221 -23.15 -46.15 -2.39
C TYR A 221 -22.46 -45.09 -1.57
N THR A 222 -22.49 -45.15 -0.24
CA THR A 222 -21.76 -44.25 0.65
C THR A 222 -20.25 -44.30 0.36
N ALA A 223 -19.69 -45.53 0.27
CA ALA A 223 -18.28 -45.74 -0.06
C ALA A 223 -17.90 -45.14 -1.47
N LYS A 224 -18.81 -45.27 -2.45
CA LYS A 224 -18.60 -44.67 -3.77
C LYS A 224 -18.64 -43.14 -3.70
N ILE A 225 -19.58 -42.57 -2.94
CA ILE A 225 -19.70 -41.11 -2.73
C ILE A 225 -18.43 -40.60 -2.05
N ASP A 226 -17.94 -41.26 -0.99
CA ASP A 226 -16.71 -40.83 -0.30
C ASP A 226 -15.50 -40.88 -1.22
N LYS A 227 -15.38 -41.92 -2.06
CA LYS A 227 -14.32 -42.00 -3.08
C LYS A 227 -14.39 -40.89 -4.12
N CYS A 228 -15.61 -40.57 -4.58
CA CYS A 228 -15.81 -39.45 -5.51
C CYS A 228 -15.48 -38.13 -4.87
N ASN A 229 -15.87 -37.87 -3.62
CA ASN A 229 -15.56 -36.64 -2.90
C ASN A 229 -14.06 -36.49 -2.67
N SER A 230 -13.34 -37.58 -2.31
CA SER A 230 -11.90 -37.57 -2.19
C SER A 230 -11.22 -37.18 -3.53
N ARG A 231 -11.71 -37.77 -4.63
CA ARG A 231 -11.18 -37.48 -5.96
C ARG A 231 -11.46 -36.04 -6.40
N LEU A 232 -12.61 -35.50 -6.05
CA LEU A 232 -12.93 -34.09 -6.31
C LEU A 232 -12.01 -33.16 -5.52
N ALA A 233 -11.74 -33.45 -4.25
CA ALA A 233 -10.79 -32.66 -3.46
C ALA A 233 -9.37 -32.66 -4.07
N GLU A 234 -8.90 -33.81 -4.58
CA GLU A 234 -7.61 -33.89 -5.28
C GLU A 234 -7.59 -33.03 -6.55
N ILE A 235 -8.71 -33.03 -7.31
CA ILE A 235 -8.83 -32.21 -8.53
C ILE A 235 -8.87 -30.71 -8.19
N ASP A 236 -9.58 -30.33 -7.14
CA ASP A 236 -9.66 -28.93 -6.70
C ASP A 236 -8.27 -28.40 -6.33
N VAL A 237 -7.47 -29.17 -5.59
CA VAL A 237 -6.07 -28.82 -5.30
C VAL A 237 -5.21 -28.71 -6.56
N ALA A 238 -5.37 -29.64 -7.50
CA ALA A 238 -4.63 -29.59 -8.76
C ALA A 238 -5.03 -28.39 -9.63
N LEU A 239 -6.29 -27.98 -9.59
CA LEU A 239 -6.77 -26.78 -10.27
C LEU A 239 -6.17 -25.52 -9.67
N GLU A 240 -6.12 -25.38 -8.34
CA GLU A 240 -5.47 -24.24 -7.67
C GLU A 240 -3.98 -24.14 -8.05
N GLU A 241 -3.30 -25.28 -8.11
CA GLU A 241 -1.88 -25.32 -8.52
C GLU A 241 -1.68 -24.89 -9.98
N LEU A 242 -2.56 -25.36 -10.88
CA LEU A 242 -2.55 -24.97 -12.28
C LEU A 242 -2.88 -23.49 -12.50
N ASP A 243 -3.83 -22.94 -11.75
CA ASP A 243 -4.17 -21.53 -11.79
C ASP A 243 -3.01 -20.66 -11.29
N ALA A 244 -2.31 -21.08 -10.23
CA ALA A 244 -1.09 -20.42 -9.78
C ALA A 244 0.04 -20.45 -10.83
N GLN A 245 0.24 -21.60 -11.51
CA GLN A 245 1.22 -21.74 -12.59
C GLN A 245 0.84 -20.87 -13.79
N LYS A 246 -0.44 -20.83 -14.16
CA LYS A 246 -0.97 -19.97 -15.22
C LYS A 246 -0.71 -18.49 -14.92
N ALA A 247 -1.04 -18.03 -13.72
CA ALA A 247 -0.79 -16.65 -13.30
C ALA A 247 0.70 -16.29 -13.36
N ALA A 248 1.58 -17.19 -12.91
CA ALA A 248 3.03 -17.00 -13.01
C ALA A 248 3.54 -16.96 -14.46
N ALA A 249 2.97 -17.79 -15.35
CA ALA A 249 3.31 -17.78 -16.77
C ALA A 249 2.83 -16.50 -17.48
N GLU A 250 1.64 -15.99 -17.14
CA GLU A 250 1.10 -14.72 -17.64
C GLU A 250 1.96 -13.52 -17.22
N THR A 251 2.44 -13.53 -15.98
CA THR A 251 3.36 -12.49 -15.48
C THR A 251 4.68 -12.52 -16.27
N ARG A 252 5.30 -13.69 -16.42
CA ARG A 252 6.52 -13.84 -17.24
C ARG A 252 6.32 -13.42 -18.70
N LYS A 253 5.16 -13.74 -19.28
CA LYS A 253 4.82 -13.31 -20.63
C LYS A 253 4.73 -11.78 -20.72
N SER A 254 4.09 -11.12 -19.75
CA SER A 254 3.99 -9.65 -19.72
C SER A 254 5.36 -8.98 -19.57
N GLU A 255 6.23 -9.51 -18.72
CA GLU A 255 7.61 -9.04 -18.56
C GLU A 255 8.39 -9.15 -19.88
N LYS A 256 8.29 -10.31 -20.56
CA LYS A 256 8.97 -10.53 -21.85
C LYS A 256 8.41 -9.62 -22.97
N VAL A 257 7.12 -9.32 -22.96
CA VAL A 257 6.52 -8.36 -23.91
C VAL A 257 7.06 -6.95 -23.69
N ILE A 258 7.26 -6.55 -22.42
CA ILE A 258 7.86 -5.24 -22.08
C ILE A 258 9.33 -5.19 -22.54
N GLU A 259 10.11 -6.23 -22.24
CA GLU A 259 11.50 -6.35 -22.74
C GLU A 259 11.55 -6.24 -24.27
N LEU A 260 10.72 -6.98 -25.00
CA LEU A 260 10.65 -6.94 -26.46
C LEU A 260 10.33 -5.55 -27.00
N LYS A 261 9.40 -4.81 -26.35
CA LYS A 261 9.11 -3.42 -26.73
C LYS A 261 10.33 -2.52 -26.56
N GLN A 262 11.04 -2.63 -25.43
CA GLN A 262 12.26 -1.85 -25.19
C GLN A 262 13.35 -2.15 -26.22
N TYR A 263 13.55 -3.42 -26.60
CA TYR A 263 14.49 -3.77 -27.67
C TYR A 263 14.09 -3.21 -29.03
N SER A 264 12.81 -3.28 -29.39
CA SER A 264 12.34 -2.73 -30.68
C SER A 264 12.42 -1.22 -30.76
N GLU A 265 12.26 -0.51 -29.65
CA GLU A 265 12.50 0.95 -29.57
C GLU A 265 13.97 1.28 -29.66
N GLY A 266 14.84 0.48 -29.01
CA GLY A 266 16.30 0.60 -29.11
C GLY A 266 16.80 0.41 -30.55
N GLU A 267 16.32 -0.59 -31.30
CA GLU A 267 16.65 -0.78 -32.71
C GLU A 267 16.20 0.36 -33.61
N LYS A 268 15.01 0.94 -33.36
CA LYS A 268 14.53 2.11 -34.10
C LYS A 268 15.42 3.33 -33.86
N LEU A 269 15.77 3.60 -32.61
CA LEU A 269 16.65 4.72 -32.23
C LEU A 269 18.06 4.53 -32.82
N GLN A 270 18.55 3.29 -32.89
CA GLN A 270 19.84 2.99 -33.49
C GLN A 270 19.86 3.25 -35.00
N LYS A 271 18.81 2.82 -35.73
CA LYS A 271 18.63 3.11 -37.15
C LYS A 271 18.53 4.62 -37.42
N GLU A 272 17.74 5.33 -36.62
CA GLU A 272 17.61 6.78 -36.75
C GLU A 272 18.94 7.50 -36.52
N LYS A 273 19.71 7.06 -35.53
CA LYS A 273 21.08 7.56 -35.29
C LYS A 273 22.00 7.31 -36.48
N GLU A 274 21.99 6.11 -37.09
CA GLU A 274 22.79 5.78 -38.26
C GLU A 274 22.39 6.62 -39.48
N ASP A 275 21.10 6.85 -39.69
CA ASP A 275 20.61 7.68 -40.79
C ASP A 275 20.96 9.16 -40.58
N LEU A 276 20.85 9.69 -39.37
CA LEU A 276 21.30 11.04 -39.04
C LEU A 276 22.82 11.19 -39.23
N GLN A 277 23.59 10.20 -38.87
CA GLN A 277 25.03 10.18 -39.01
C GLN A 277 25.44 10.21 -40.49
N LYS A 278 24.77 9.44 -41.36
CA LYS A 278 24.94 9.54 -42.84
C LYS A 278 24.56 10.91 -43.41
N GLN A 279 23.49 11.52 -42.92
CA GLN A 279 23.07 12.84 -43.32
C GLN A 279 24.14 13.91 -42.94
N ILE A 280 24.71 13.82 -41.74
CA ILE A 280 25.79 14.69 -41.28
C ILE A 280 27.03 14.53 -42.19
N GLU A 281 27.42 13.32 -42.50
CA GLU A 281 28.57 13.05 -43.40
C GLU A 281 28.33 13.60 -44.80
N ASN A 282 27.14 13.40 -45.38
CA ASN A 282 26.78 13.92 -46.70
C ASN A 282 26.76 15.41 -46.69
N THR A 283 26.15 16.03 -45.69
CA THR A 283 26.12 17.51 -45.58
C THR A 283 27.52 18.08 -45.40
N THR A 284 28.37 17.43 -44.64
CA THR A 284 29.75 17.82 -44.45
C THR A 284 30.55 17.73 -45.76
N ARG A 285 30.37 16.67 -46.56
CA ARG A 285 30.99 16.52 -47.89
C ARG A 285 30.46 17.59 -48.85
N MET A 286 29.15 17.83 -48.89
CA MET A 286 28.56 18.91 -49.74
C MET A 286 29.12 20.25 -49.32
N ARG A 287 29.19 20.57 -48.03
CA ARG A 287 29.79 21.81 -47.52
C ARG A 287 31.24 21.95 -47.97
N ALA A 288 32.05 20.89 -47.87
CA ALA A 288 33.45 20.91 -48.33
C ALA A 288 33.55 21.16 -49.83
N THR A 289 32.63 20.56 -50.63
CA THR A 289 32.58 20.74 -52.08
C THR A 289 32.17 22.19 -52.45
N VAL A 290 31.12 22.69 -51.82
CA VAL A 290 30.68 24.06 -52.02
C VAL A 290 31.77 25.05 -51.63
N TYR A 291 32.46 24.81 -50.53
CA TYR A 291 33.56 25.67 -50.07
C TYR A 291 34.74 25.67 -51.09
N LYS A 292 35.12 24.50 -51.62
CA LYS A 292 36.10 24.40 -52.68
C LYS A 292 35.69 25.13 -53.98
N THR A 293 34.41 25.00 -54.36
CA THR A 293 33.85 25.72 -55.52
C THR A 293 33.83 27.20 -55.31
N MET A 294 33.37 27.66 -54.14
CA MET A 294 33.43 29.08 -53.81
C MET A 294 34.85 29.66 -53.83
N CYS A 295 35.83 28.92 -53.26
CA CYS A 295 37.24 29.37 -53.31
C CYS A 295 37.78 29.38 -54.72
N ARG A 296 37.43 28.41 -55.56
CA ARG A 296 37.84 28.40 -56.97
C ARG A 296 37.19 29.53 -57.76
N ASP A 297 35.90 29.73 -57.60
CA ASP A 297 35.12 30.77 -58.30
C ASP A 297 35.54 32.17 -57.81
N PHE A 298 35.85 32.32 -56.53
CA PHE A 298 36.46 33.56 -56.00
C PHE A 298 37.82 33.85 -56.61
N ASN A 299 38.71 32.81 -56.69
CA ASN A 299 40.00 32.96 -57.32
C ASN A 299 39.90 33.24 -58.83
N ALA A 300 38.89 32.59 -59.51
CA ALA A 300 38.67 32.81 -60.94
C ALA A 300 38.00 34.16 -61.26
N SER A 301 37.17 34.63 -60.38
CA SER A 301 36.47 35.94 -60.51
C SER A 301 37.29 37.14 -59.93
N MET A 302 38.43 36.89 -59.32
CA MET A 302 39.42 37.92 -59.04
C MET A 302 39.95 38.44 -60.36
N SER A 303 39.07 39.11 -61.00
CA SER A 303 39.35 39.85 -62.21
C SER A 303 40.48 40.88 -61.99
N PRO A 304 41.30 41.17 -62.98
CA PRO A 304 42.35 42.16 -62.89
C PRO A 304 41.85 43.57 -62.55
N PHE A 305 40.56 43.71 -62.21
CA PHE A 305 39.92 44.99 -61.80
C PHE A 305 40.23 45.46 -60.38
N PHE A 306 40.77 44.61 -59.52
CA PHE A 306 41.30 45.15 -58.25
C PHE A 306 42.66 45.83 -58.55
N SER A 307 42.57 47.12 -58.84
CA SER A 307 43.77 47.95 -58.95
C SER A 307 44.60 47.74 -57.64
N LEU A 308 45.93 47.65 -57.83
CA LEU A 308 46.89 47.50 -56.73
C LEU A 308 46.64 48.50 -55.57
N SER A 309 46.05 49.67 -55.90
CA SER A 309 45.64 50.70 -54.94
C SER A 309 44.45 50.28 -54.04
N LEU A 310 43.49 49.54 -54.57
CA LEU A 310 42.36 49.04 -53.80
C LEU A 310 42.77 47.88 -52.85
N ILE A 311 43.66 47.02 -53.31
CA ILE A 311 44.22 45.92 -52.46
C ILE A 311 45.10 46.53 -51.37
N LYS A 312 45.93 47.56 -51.65
CA LYS A 312 46.67 48.21 -50.59
C LYS A 312 45.78 48.93 -49.60
N ARG A 313 44.69 49.56 -50.03
CA ARG A 313 43.74 50.23 -49.14
C ARG A 313 42.93 49.25 -48.31
N ALA A 314 42.56 48.08 -48.84
CA ALA A 314 41.92 46.99 -48.11
C ALA A 314 42.86 46.36 -47.07
N LEU A 315 44.11 46.17 -47.40
CA LEU A 315 45.14 45.69 -46.45
C LEU A 315 45.45 46.73 -45.38
N GLU A 316 45.43 48.02 -45.65
CA GLU A 316 45.58 49.09 -44.64
C GLU A 316 44.35 49.08 -43.67
N VAL A 317 43.15 48.90 -44.18
CA VAL A 317 41.93 48.82 -43.35
C VAL A 317 41.92 47.56 -42.50
N LEU A 318 42.34 46.44 -43.07
CA LEU A 318 42.44 45.15 -42.33
C LEU A 318 43.57 45.20 -41.29
N SER A 319 44.69 45.84 -41.54
CA SER A 319 45.77 46.02 -40.56
C SER A 319 45.43 46.98 -39.42
N ARG A 320 44.42 47.85 -39.61
CA ARG A 320 43.91 48.75 -38.55
C ARG A 320 42.86 48.18 -37.71
N HIS A 321 42.28 47.06 -38.12
CA HIS A 321 41.33 46.27 -37.33
C HIS A 321 41.97 44.94 -36.99
N ASP A 322 42.71 44.88 -35.87
CA ASP A 322 43.05 43.62 -35.19
C ASP A 322 41.77 42.97 -34.80
N TYR A 323 41.33 42.02 -35.64
CA TYR A 323 40.35 41.02 -35.20
C TYR A 323 41.11 39.91 -34.43
N SER A 324 41.44 40.19 -33.18
CA SER A 324 41.68 39.18 -32.17
C SER A 324 40.35 38.80 -31.56
N GLY A 325 39.83 37.61 -31.93
CA GLY A 325 38.63 37.05 -31.39
C GLY A 325 38.52 35.60 -31.83
#